data_aae318ef8e217cf51ab73384dcf67616
#
_entry.id   aae318ef8e217cf51ab73384dcf67616
#
_cell.length_a   1.000
_cell.length_b   1.000
_cell.length_c   1.000
_cell.angle_alpha   90.00
_cell.angle_beta   90.00
_cell.angle_gamma   90.00
#
_symmetry.space_group_name_H-M   'P 1'
#
loop_
_entity.id
_entity.type
_entity.pdbx_description
1 polymer ?
#
loop_
_entity_poly.entity_id
_entity_poly.type
_entity_poly.pdbx_seq_one_letter_code
_entity_poly.pdbx_strand_id
1 'polypeptide(L)'
;MCGFHWHRPIQARANSPMVCSGCCSVFRRDDLMAFGGFPERTIVEDMDYTWSQQIAGRRAVYVSDAVALAADPEDLTYLRKQVWRWMAGFCQNVRLHLGRLLLHKPLLAVWVLLALLEILTAPLWWATPFVITATTDQPPALAFLWWASAELLLTTPPLIYAALRRKLPLTGVLLNIPCVYATKAVNLVYAWKALIVELLLVPLHLSRGLTVYEKGRADYRPAPAGGVS
;
A
#
# COMPACT_ATOMS: atom_id res chain seq x y z
N MET A 1 -2.33 -9.20 -0.35
CA MET A 1 -2.57 -10.28 0.64
C MET A 1 -1.98 -9.96 2.02
N CYS A 2 -0.67 -9.76 2.17
CA CYS A 2 -0.03 -9.49 3.47
C CYS A 2 -0.61 -8.27 4.20
N GLY A 3 -0.85 -7.17 3.51
CA GLY A 3 -1.41 -5.97 4.11
C GLY A 3 -2.74 -6.19 4.82
N PHE A 4 -3.62 -7.02 4.26
CA PHE A 4 -4.94 -7.29 4.84
C PHE A 4 -4.89 -8.20 6.08
N HIS A 5 -4.03 -9.20 6.09
CA HIS A 5 -4.03 -10.21 7.16
C HIS A 5 -2.98 -9.95 8.23
N TRP A 6 -1.95 -9.16 7.92
CA TRP A 6 -0.86 -8.87 8.85
C TRP A 6 -0.91 -7.44 9.39
N HIS A 7 -0.84 -6.42 8.51
CA HIS A 7 -0.77 -5.04 8.96
C HIS A 7 -2.11 -4.48 9.47
N ARG A 8 -3.21 -4.67 8.72
CA ARG A 8 -4.51 -4.09 9.09
C ARG A 8 -5.06 -4.54 10.45
N PRO A 9 -4.98 -5.83 10.85
CA PRO A 9 -5.39 -6.23 12.19
C PRO A 9 -4.62 -5.53 13.31
N ILE A 10 -3.31 -5.33 13.13
CA ILE A 10 -2.46 -4.63 14.11
C ILE A 10 -2.85 -3.14 14.18
N GLN A 11 -2.94 -2.48 13.03
CA GLN A 11 -3.35 -1.09 12.93
C GLN A 11 -4.75 -0.85 13.51
N ALA A 12 -5.69 -1.75 13.26
CA ALA A 12 -7.06 -1.64 13.77
C ALA A 12 -7.15 -1.79 15.30
N ARG A 13 -6.35 -2.68 15.91
CA ARG A 13 -6.26 -2.79 17.38
C ARG A 13 -5.80 -1.49 18.03
N ALA A 14 -4.92 -0.77 17.37
CA ALA A 14 -4.44 0.55 17.80
C ALA A 14 -5.35 1.71 17.36
N ASN A 15 -6.52 1.43 16.77
CA ASN A 15 -7.41 2.42 16.16
C ASN A 15 -6.67 3.39 15.22
N SER A 16 -5.76 2.84 14.40
CA SER A 16 -4.90 3.59 13.49
C SER A 16 -4.76 2.93 12.12
N PRO A 17 -5.85 2.41 11.47
CA PRO A 17 -5.74 1.88 10.13
C PRO A 17 -5.36 2.97 9.14
N MET A 18 -4.38 2.68 8.29
CA MET A 18 -3.91 3.65 7.27
C MET A 18 -4.97 3.92 6.20
N VAL A 19 -5.86 2.97 5.93
CA VAL A 19 -6.91 3.15 4.93
C VAL A 19 -8.10 2.23 5.18
N CYS A 20 -9.30 2.79 5.10
CA CYS A 20 -10.55 2.06 4.89
C CYS A 20 -10.76 1.98 3.37
N SER A 21 -10.34 0.87 2.78
CA SER A 21 -10.22 0.71 1.33
C SER A 21 -11.57 0.83 0.61
N GLY A 22 -11.61 1.58 -0.46
CA GLY A 22 -12.78 1.80 -1.29
C GLY A 22 -13.36 0.52 -1.93
N CYS A 23 -12.61 -0.60 -1.94
CA CYS A 23 -13.12 -1.87 -2.48
C CYS A 23 -14.09 -2.60 -1.53
N CYS A 24 -13.98 -2.40 -0.22
CA CYS A 24 -14.89 -2.98 0.78
C CYS A 24 -14.78 -2.25 2.12
N SER A 25 -15.48 -1.14 2.23
CA SER A 25 -15.64 -0.43 3.50
C SER A 25 -17.07 0.05 3.65
N VAL A 26 -17.55 0.04 4.88
CA VAL A 26 -18.87 0.55 5.24
C VAL A 26 -18.67 1.79 6.09
N PHE A 27 -19.34 2.86 5.71
CA PHE A 27 -19.29 4.14 6.40
C PHE A 27 -20.69 4.49 6.95
N ARG A 28 -20.73 5.12 8.11
CA ARG A 28 -21.99 5.67 8.61
C ARG A 28 -22.41 6.81 7.70
N ARG A 29 -23.63 6.70 7.15
CA ARG A 29 -24.16 7.69 6.21
C ARG A 29 -24.12 9.09 6.79
N ASP A 30 -24.56 9.25 8.04
CA ASP A 30 -24.66 10.57 8.67
C ASP A 30 -23.28 11.21 8.86
N ASP A 31 -22.24 10.42 9.24
CA ASP A 31 -20.87 10.90 9.35
C ASP A 31 -20.31 11.31 7.98
N LEU A 32 -20.61 10.54 6.93
CA LEU A 32 -20.19 10.86 5.56
C LEU A 32 -20.88 12.13 5.03
N MET A 33 -22.19 12.25 5.27
CA MET A 33 -22.95 13.44 4.85
C MET A 33 -22.54 14.69 5.63
N ALA A 34 -22.31 14.57 6.92
CA ALA A 34 -21.81 15.66 7.75
C ALA A 34 -20.41 16.14 7.34
N PHE A 35 -19.60 15.26 6.75
CA PHE A 35 -18.29 15.60 6.18
C PHE A 35 -18.37 16.27 4.81
N GLY A 36 -19.52 16.19 4.13
CA GLY A 36 -19.74 16.69 2.77
C GLY A 36 -19.50 15.66 1.67
N GLY A 37 -19.50 14.36 2.00
CA GLY A 37 -19.20 13.27 1.07
C GLY A 37 -17.72 12.88 1.09
N PHE A 38 -17.28 12.10 0.09
CA PHE A 38 -15.87 11.79 -0.08
C PHE A 38 -15.11 13.02 -0.58
N PRO A 39 -13.93 13.33 0.01
CA PRO A 39 -13.15 14.50 -0.40
C PRO A 39 -12.51 14.28 -1.78
N GLU A 40 -12.47 15.36 -2.58
CA GLU A 40 -11.85 15.36 -3.92
C GLU A 40 -10.45 16.00 -3.91
N ARG A 41 -9.85 16.19 -2.73
CA ARG A 41 -8.56 16.88 -2.54
C ARG A 41 -7.35 16.03 -2.92
N THR A 42 -7.53 14.73 -2.91
CA THR A 42 -6.49 13.76 -3.28
C THR A 42 -7.07 12.71 -4.21
N ILE A 43 -6.21 12.05 -4.98
CA ILE A 43 -6.64 11.02 -5.94
C ILE A 43 -7.00 9.69 -5.27
N VAL A 44 -6.78 9.56 -3.95
CA VAL A 44 -7.13 8.40 -3.11
C VAL A 44 -8.02 8.92 -1.97
N GLU A 45 -9.28 9.15 -2.34
CA GLU A 45 -10.32 9.76 -1.51
C GLU A 45 -10.64 8.95 -0.25
N ASP A 46 -10.54 7.62 -0.34
CA ASP A 46 -10.78 6.69 0.77
C ASP A 46 -9.74 6.84 1.88
N MET A 47 -8.48 7.10 1.53
CA MET A 47 -7.41 7.38 2.48
C MET A 47 -7.58 8.77 3.11
N ASP A 48 -7.88 9.80 2.31
CA ASP A 48 -8.14 11.16 2.79
C ASP A 48 -9.31 11.16 3.79
N TYR A 49 -10.42 10.52 3.44
CA TYR A 49 -11.57 10.40 4.34
C TYR A 49 -11.20 9.63 5.62
N THR A 50 -10.49 8.51 5.49
CA THR A 50 -10.04 7.71 6.64
C THR A 50 -9.21 8.54 7.62
N TRP A 51 -8.21 9.28 7.14
CA TRP A 51 -7.35 10.09 8.01
C TRP A 51 -8.10 11.28 8.59
N SER A 52 -8.95 11.93 7.81
CA SER A 52 -9.79 13.03 8.29
C SER A 52 -10.72 12.59 9.43
N GLN A 53 -11.38 11.44 9.30
CA GLN A 53 -12.27 10.91 10.32
C GLN A 53 -11.51 10.50 11.58
N GLN A 54 -10.34 9.91 11.45
CA GLN A 54 -9.52 9.57 12.61
C GLN A 54 -8.97 10.80 13.32
N ILE A 55 -8.57 11.85 12.61
CA ILE A 55 -8.19 13.15 13.18
C ILE A 55 -9.36 13.77 13.94
N ALA A 56 -10.59 13.62 13.44
CA ALA A 56 -11.82 14.04 14.12
C ALA A 56 -12.23 13.14 15.30
N GLY A 57 -11.40 12.17 15.70
CA GLY A 57 -11.65 11.28 16.83
C GLY A 57 -12.55 10.08 16.53
N ARG A 58 -12.97 9.88 15.28
CA ARG A 58 -13.79 8.73 14.87
C ARG A 58 -12.96 7.45 14.90
N ARG A 59 -13.65 6.32 15.08
CA ARG A 59 -13.02 4.99 15.10
C ARG A 59 -13.21 4.29 13.78
N ALA A 60 -12.14 3.64 13.31
CA ALA A 60 -12.18 2.72 12.19
C ALA A 60 -11.96 1.28 12.71
N VAL A 61 -12.85 0.36 12.32
CA VAL A 61 -12.85 -1.02 12.80
C VAL A 61 -12.52 -1.93 11.61
N TYR A 62 -11.66 -2.90 11.86
CA TYR A 62 -11.36 -3.97 10.91
C TYR A 62 -12.18 -5.21 11.24
N VAL A 63 -12.92 -5.71 10.25
CA VAL A 63 -13.72 -6.95 10.37
C VAL A 63 -13.01 -8.02 9.56
N SER A 64 -12.40 -9.00 10.24
CA SER A 64 -11.56 -10.03 9.61
C SER A 64 -12.31 -10.95 8.67
N ASP A 65 -13.60 -11.16 8.93
CA ASP A 65 -14.45 -12.11 8.22
C ASP A 65 -15.18 -11.47 7.02
N ALA A 66 -15.14 -10.11 6.93
CA ALA A 66 -15.65 -9.38 5.77
C ALA A 66 -14.59 -9.40 4.66
N VAL A 67 -14.79 -10.26 3.68
CA VAL A 67 -13.87 -10.44 2.55
C VAL A 67 -14.50 -9.94 1.27
N ALA A 68 -13.80 -9.03 0.58
CA ALA A 68 -14.13 -8.63 -0.79
C ALA A 68 -13.09 -9.18 -1.77
N LEU A 69 -13.56 -9.71 -2.87
CA LEU A 69 -12.73 -10.13 -3.99
C LEU A 69 -12.72 -8.99 -5.03
N ALA A 70 -11.68 -8.18 -4.99
CA ALA A 70 -11.46 -7.15 -6.00
C ALA A 70 -10.85 -7.78 -7.26
N ALA A 71 -11.17 -7.21 -8.43
CA ALA A 71 -10.49 -7.58 -9.67
C ALA A 71 -9.07 -7.01 -9.63
N ASP A 72 -8.08 -7.89 -9.60
CA ASP A 72 -6.67 -7.51 -9.69
C ASP A 72 -6.31 -7.13 -11.14
N PRO A 73 -5.24 -6.32 -11.35
CA PRO A 73 -4.73 -6.03 -12.68
C PRO A 73 -4.35 -7.29 -13.45
N GLU A 74 -4.86 -7.42 -14.68
CA GLU A 74 -4.57 -8.58 -15.55
C GLU A 74 -3.30 -8.36 -16.38
N ASP A 75 -2.87 -7.12 -16.54
CA ASP A 75 -1.69 -6.76 -17.30
C ASP A 75 -0.80 -5.75 -16.55
N LEU A 76 0.45 -5.66 -17.00
CA LEU A 76 1.44 -4.78 -16.40
C LEU A 76 1.10 -3.29 -16.56
N THR A 77 0.43 -2.91 -17.66
CA THR A 77 0.05 -1.52 -17.91
C THR A 77 -0.99 -1.06 -16.90
N TYR A 78 -1.98 -1.89 -16.64
CA TYR A 78 -2.99 -1.62 -15.63
C TYR A 78 -2.38 -1.60 -14.22
N LEU A 79 -1.54 -2.58 -13.89
CA LEU A 79 -0.81 -2.61 -12.61
C LEU A 79 -0.02 -1.33 -12.38
N ARG A 80 0.72 -0.86 -13.37
CA ARG A 80 1.54 0.37 -13.28
C ARG A 80 0.67 1.61 -13.03
N LYS A 81 -0.45 1.77 -13.74
CA LYS A 81 -1.40 2.86 -13.53
C LYS A 81 -1.99 2.82 -12.12
N GLN A 82 -2.38 1.64 -11.64
CA GLN A 82 -2.95 1.46 -10.30
C GLN A 82 -1.93 1.79 -9.21
N VAL A 83 -0.71 1.26 -9.32
CA VAL A 83 0.37 1.53 -8.35
C VAL A 83 0.74 3.01 -8.34
N TRP A 84 0.88 3.62 -9.52
CA TRP A 84 1.14 5.06 -9.63
C TRP A 84 0.09 5.88 -8.88
N ARG A 85 -1.18 5.59 -9.11
CA ARG A 85 -2.29 6.26 -8.42
C ARG A 85 -2.20 6.11 -6.89
N TRP A 86 -1.96 4.89 -6.41
CA TRP A 86 -1.86 4.64 -4.98
C TRP A 86 -0.69 5.36 -4.33
N MET A 87 0.47 5.35 -4.96
CA MET A 87 1.67 5.99 -4.42
C MET A 87 1.56 7.52 -4.46
N ALA A 88 1.08 8.09 -5.58
CA ALA A 88 0.82 9.51 -5.68
C ALA A 88 -0.23 9.97 -4.65
N GLY A 89 -1.35 9.27 -4.55
CA GLY A 89 -2.39 9.59 -3.57
C GLY A 89 -1.93 9.44 -2.12
N PHE A 90 -1.08 8.45 -1.81
CA PHE A 90 -0.45 8.36 -0.50
C PHE A 90 0.39 9.60 -0.20
N CYS A 91 1.26 10.02 -1.11
CA CYS A 91 2.10 11.21 -0.93
C CYS A 91 1.26 12.51 -0.83
N GLN A 92 0.16 12.63 -1.60
CA GLN A 92 -0.78 13.75 -1.49
C GLN A 92 -1.41 13.79 -0.09
N ASN A 93 -1.84 12.65 0.44
CA ASN A 93 -2.40 12.55 1.78
C ASN A 93 -1.36 12.85 2.86
N VAL A 94 -0.11 12.41 2.69
CA VAL A 94 1.00 12.78 3.58
C VAL A 94 1.15 14.30 3.64
N ARG A 95 1.24 14.95 2.48
CA ARG A 95 1.38 16.41 2.40
C ARG A 95 0.22 17.14 3.07
N LEU A 96 -1.00 16.63 2.92
CA LEU A 96 -2.21 17.24 3.44
C LEU A 96 -2.39 17.03 4.94
N HIS A 97 -2.03 15.88 5.46
CA HIS A 97 -2.46 15.44 6.79
C HIS A 97 -1.33 15.23 7.80
N LEU A 98 -0.06 15.04 7.40
CA LEU A 98 1.00 14.59 8.30
C LEU A 98 1.12 15.46 9.55
N GLY A 99 1.10 16.80 9.41
CA GLY A 99 1.19 17.71 10.56
C GLY A 99 0.04 17.50 11.55
N ARG A 100 -1.20 17.33 11.05
CA ARG A 100 -2.37 17.06 11.90
C ARG A 100 -2.34 15.67 12.51
N LEU A 101 -1.82 14.67 11.79
CA LEU A 101 -1.66 13.31 12.30
C LEU A 101 -0.67 13.27 13.47
N LEU A 102 0.46 13.97 13.37
CA LEU A 102 1.45 14.06 14.45
C LEU A 102 0.84 14.64 15.75
N LEU A 103 -0.06 15.62 15.61
CA LEU A 103 -0.70 16.26 16.75
C LEU A 103 -1.88 15.46 17.33
N HIS A 104 -2.71 14.86 16.48
CA HIS A 104 -3.99 14.29 16.90
C HIS A 104 -4.06 12.76 16.85
N LYS A 105 -3.19 12.11 16.06
CA LYS A 105 -3.17 10.66 15.87
C LYS A 105 -1.73 10.14 15.72
N PRO A 106 -0.92 10.24 16.78
CA PRO A 106 0.51 9.92 16.70
C PRO A 106 0.79 8.47 16.27
N LEU A 107 -0.03 7.50 16.65
CA LEU A 107 0.15 6.11 16.20
C LEU A 107 -0.08 5.95 14.68
N LEU A 108 -1.06 6.65 14.11
CA LEU A 108 -1.24 6.65 12.65
C LEU A 108 -0.08 7.37 11.97
N ALA A 109 0.38 8.49 12.54
CA ALA A 109 1.57 9.17 12.03
C ALA A 109 2.81 8.27 12.03
N VAL A 110 3.01 7.45 13.08
CA VAL A 110 4.09 6.46 13.12
C VAL A 110 3.99 5.48 11.96
N TRP A 111 2.81 4.91 11.67
CA TRP A 111 2.63 4.02 10.52
C TRP A 111 2.95 4.70 9.19
N VAL A 112 2.54 5.96 9.03
CA VAL A 112 2.84 6.76 7.84
C VAL A 112 4.34 7.01 7.71
N LEU A 113 5.00 7.40 8.80
CA LEU A 113 6.46 7.63 8.81
C LEU A 113 7.25 6.35 8.57
N LEU A 114 6.82 5.21 9.12
CA LEU A 114 7.43 3.92 8.83
C LEU A 114 7.30 3.53 7.36
N ALA A 115 6.13 3.77 6.75
CA ALA A 115 5.94 3.53 5.32
C ALA A 115 6.85 4.44 4.46
N LEU A 116 7.00 5.71 4.82
CA LEU A 116 7.94 6.61 4.15
C LEU A 116 9.39 6.16 4.34
N LEU A 117 9.76 5.76 5.55
CA LEU A 117 11.09 5.24 5.85
C LEU A 117 11.39 3.97 5.04
N GLU A 118 10.43 3.04 4.96
CA GLU A 118 10.55 1.84 4.12
C GLU A 118 10.83 2.19 2.67
N ILE A 119 10.05 3.13 2.08
CA ILE A 119 10.27 3.58 0.71
C ILE A 119 11.68 4.19 0.54
N LEU A 120 12.10 5.04 1.48
CA LEU A 120 13.40 5.72 1.42
C LEU A 120 14.58 4.75 1.57
N THR A 121 14.45 3.74 2.43
CA THR A 121 15.53 2.78 2.71
C THR A 121 15.54 1.58 1.76
N ALA A 122 14.45 1.30 1.06
CA ALA A 122 14.37 0.17 0.14
C ALA A 122 15.49 0.12 -0.92
N PRO A 123 15.89 1.22 -1.59
CA PRO A 123 17.02 1.17 -2.52
C PRO A 123 18.33 0.76 -1.85
N LEU A 124 18.58 1.20 -0.62
CA LEU A 124 19.76 0.82 0.16
C LEU A 124 19.76 -0.68 0.45
N TRP A 125 18.60 -1.21 0.85
CA TRP A 125 18.41 -2.63 1.06
C TRP A 125 18.67 -3.45 -0.21
N TRP A 126 18.17 -2.99 -1.35
CA TRP A 126 18.41 -3.65 -2.65
C TRP A 126 19.84 -3.48 -3.15
N ALA A 127 20.53 -2.42 -2.73
CA ALA A 127 21.95 -2.21 -3.02
C ALA A 127 22.90 -3.03 -2.10
N THR A 128 22.42 -3.56 -0.97
CA THR A 128 23.23 -4.23 0.05
C THR A 128 24.17 -5.31 -0.51
N PRO A 129 23.75 -6.28 -1.38
CA PRO A 129 24.66 -7.30 -1.89
C PRO A 129 25.79 -6.71 -2.73
N PHE A 130 25.53 -5.64 -3.47
CA PHE A 130 26.57 -4.95 -4.27
C PHE A 130 27.57 -4.20 -3.36
N VAL A 131 27.06 -3.54 -2.31
CA VAL A 131 27.90 -2.84 -1.33
C VAL A 131 28.79 -3.83 -0.59
N ILE A 132 28.25 -4.94 -0.10
CA ILE A 132 29.03 -6.00 0.58
C ILE A 132 30.13 -6.51 -0.36
N THR A 133 29.81 -6.81 -1.61
CA THR A 133 30.79 -7.29 -2.60
C THR A 133 31.88 -6.26 -2.89
N ALA A 134 31.54 -4.96 -2.90
CA ALA A 134 32.51 -3.90 -3.18
C ALA A 134 33.38 -3.52 -1.99
N THR A 135 32.94 -3.79 -0.75
CA THR A 135 33.62 -3.35 0.48
C THR A 135 34.26 -4.48 1.28
N THR A 136 34.04 -5.74 0.88
CA THR A 136 34.59 -6.92 1.57
C THR A 136 35.19 -7.89 0.56
N ASP A 137 36.05 -8.79 1.03
CA ASP A 137 36.61 -9.86 0.21
C ASP A 137 35.65 -11.05 0.01
N GLN A 138 34.36 -10.87 0.33
CA GLN A 138 33.37 -11.93 0.20
C GLN A 138 33.04 -12.20 -1.27
N PRO A 139 32.89 -13.47 -1.67
CA PRO A 139 32.43 -13.81 -3.01
C PRO A 139 31.04 -13.19 -3.31
N PRO A 140 30.83 -12.60 -4.49
CA PRO A 140 29.53 -12.00 -4.87
C PRO A 140 28.35 -12.94 -4.63
N ALA A 141 28.52 -14.23 -4.99
CA ALA A 141 27.48 -15.24 -4.80
C ALA A 141 27.05 -15.39 -3.33
N LEU A 142 28.00 -15.28 -2.39
CA LEU A 142 27.70 -15.37 -0.96
C LEU A 142 26.93 -14.13 -0.48
N ALA A 143 27.32 -12.93 -0.90
CA ALA A 143 26.62 -11.70 -0.56
C ALA A 143 25.15 -11.72 -1.06
N PHE A 144 24.94 -12.16 -2.29
CA PHE A 144 23.58 -12.34 -2.85
C PHE A 144 22.80 -13.43 -2.14
N LEU A 145 23.42 -14.54 -1.77
CA LEU A 145 22.77 -15.63 -1.03
C LEU A 145 22.29 -15.14 0.35
N TRP A 146 23.12 -14.43 1.09
CA TRP A 146 22.76 -13.84 2.38
C TRP A 146 21.58 -12.87 2.26
N TRP A 147 21.66 -11.96 1.30
CA TRP A 147 20.58 -10.99 1.06
C TRP A 147 19.28 -11.69 0.65
N ALA A 148 19.33 -12.63 -0.29
CA ALA A 148 18.14 -13.39 -0.73
C ALA A 148 17.53 -14.21 0.41
N SER A 149 18.38 -14.82 1.26
CA SER A 149 17.90 -15.56 2.43
C SER A 149 17.20 -14.66 3.43
N ALA A 150 17.77 -13.48 3.71
CA ALA A 150 17.14 -12.50 4.60
C ALA A 150 15.80 -12.00 4.03
N GLU A 151 15.75 -11.68 2.73
CA GLU A 151 14.52 -11.27 2.05
C GLU A 151 13.44 -12.37 2.09
N LEU A 152 13.79 -13.61 1.82
CA LEU A 152 12.87 -14.73 1.90
C LEU A 152 12.37 -14.92 3.34
N LEU A 153 13.24 -14.81 4.34
CA LEU A 153 12.86 -14.91 5.74
C LEU A 153 11.88 -13.80 6.16
N LEU A 154 12.04 -12.60 5.66
CA LEU A 154 11.15 -11.48 5.96
C LEU A 154 9.81 -11.57 5.18
N THR A 155 9.82 -12.08 3.97
CA THR A 155 8.66 -12.05 3.06
C THR A 155 7.78 -13.31 3.20
N THR A 156 8.39 -14.49 3.39
CA THR A 156 7.68 -15.78 3.35
C THR A 156 6.71 -16.00 4.52
N PRO A 157 7.05 -15.71 5.78
CA PRO A 157 6.13 -15.97 6.89
C PRO A 157 4.80 -15.22 6.79
N PRO A 158 4.76 -13.90 6.48
CA PRO A 158 3.49 -13.19 6.25
C PRO A 158 2.68 -13.75 5.07
N LEU A 159 3.35 -14.23 4.00
CA LEU A 159 2.67 -14.86 2.86
C LEU A 159 2.04 -16.19 3.24
N ILE A 160 2.78 -17.05 3.95
CA ILE A 160 2.27 -18.34 4.45
C ILE A 160 1.08 -18.10 5.39
N TYR A 161 1.23 -17.18 6.35
CA TYR A 161 0.14 -16.84 7.27
C TYR A 161 -1.12 -16.39 6.52
N ALA A 162 -0.99 -15.50 5.53
CA ALA A 162 -2.11 -15.04 4.73
C ALA A 162 -2.73 -16.17 3.88
N ALA A 163 -1.90 -17.07 3.34
CA ALA A 163 -2.37 -18.23 2.59
C ALA A 163 -3.17 -19.20 3.47
N LEU A 164 -2.66 -19.53 4.66
CA LEU A 164 -3.35 -20.40 5.62
C LEU A 164 -4.70 -19.79 6.06
N ARG A 165 -4.73 -18.50 6.37
CA ARG A 165 -5.96 -17.78 6.74
C ARG A 165 -7.01 -17.79 5.62
N ARG A 166 -6.59 -17.81 4.37
CA ARG A 166 -7.47 -17.87 3.19
C ARG A 166 -7.70 -19.26 2.63
N LYS A 167 -7.13 -20.28 3.25
CA LYS A 167 -7.21 -21.68 2.77
C LYS A 167 -6.70 -21.84 1.33
N LEU A 168 -5.67 -21.07 0.96
CA LEU A 168 -5.04 -21.15 -0.35
C LEU A 168 -3.99 -22.27 -0.38
N PRO A 169 -3.79 -22.93 -1.54
CA PRO A 169 -2.74 -23.93 -1.68
C PRO A 169 -1.35 -23.30 -1.54
N LEU A 170 -0.57 -23.74 -0.55
CA LEU A 170 0.76 -23.19 -0.26
C LEU A 170 1.71 -23.33 -1.44
N THR A 171 1.63 -24.42 -2.20
CA THR A 171 2.43 -24.63 -3.41
C THR A 171 2.25 -23.51 -4.43
N GLY A 172 1.01 -23.10 -4.70
CA GLY A 172 0.71 -21.99 -5.59
C GLY A 172 1.26 -20.66 -5.06
N VAL A 173 1.21 -20.42 -3.75
CA VAL A 173 1.74 -19.20 -3.14
C VAL A 173 3.27 -19.16 -3.24
N LEU A 174 3.95 -20.27 -2.96
CA LEU A 174 5.41 -20.35 -3.01
C LEU A 174 5.94 -20.23 -4.43
N LEU A 175 5.29 -20.86 -5.41
CA LEU A 175 5.66 -20.73 -6.83
C LEU A 175 5.52 -19.30 -7.38
N ASN A 176 4.67 -18.49 -6.77
CA ASN A 176 4.47 -17.09 -7.15
C ASN A 176 5.40 -16.10 -6.41
N ILE A 177 6.33 -16.56 -5.59
CA ILE A 177 7.31 -15.66 -4.93
C ILE A 177 8.05 -14.75 -5.92
N PRO A 178 8.53 -15.21 -7.10
CA PRO A 178 9.15 -14.33 -8.09
C PRO A 178 8.26 -13.15 -8.52
N CYS A 179 6.94 -13.39 -8.66
CA CYS A 179 5.97 -12.34 -9.00
C CYS A 179 5.83 -11.30 -7.87
N VAL A 180 6.02 -11.70 -6.61
CA VAL A 180 6.03 -10.77 -5.47
C VAL A 180 7.21 -9.80 -5.61
N TYR A 181 8.39 -10.28 -5.98
CA TYR A 181 9.56 -9.42 -6.20
C TYR A 181 9.40 -8.48 -7.40
N ALA A 182 8.84 -8.99 -8.51
CA ALA A 182 8.51 -8.14 -9.65
C ALA A 182 7.55 -7.01 -9.25
N THR A 183 6.52 -7.33 -8.45
CA THR A 183 5.58 -6.34 -7.93
C THR A 183 6.24 -5.37 -6.96
N LYS A 184 7.13 -5.84 -6.06
CA LYS A 184 7.93 -4.97 -5.18
C LYS A 184 8.76 -3.97 -5.98
N ALA A 185 9.43 -4.42 -7.05
CA ALA A 185 10.22 -3.54 -7.92
C ALA A 185 9.36 -2.46 -8.58
N VAL A 186 8.21 -2.82 -9.13
CA VAL A 186 7.25 -1.86 -9.70
C VAL A 186 6.79 -0.87 -8.63
N ASN A 187 6.40 -1.35 -7.45
CA ASN A 187 5.97 -0.49 -6.35
C ASN A 187 7.07 0.50 -5.94
N LEU A 188 8.32 0.06 -5.85
CA LEU A 188 9.45 0.90 -5.48
C LEU A 188 9.69 2.03 -6.48
N VAL A 189 9.69 1.72 -7.77
CA VAL A 189 9.85 2.72 -8.84
C VAL A 189 8.78 3.81 -8.75
N TYR A 190 7.52 3.41 -8.61
CA TYR A 190 6.42 4.36 -8.53
C TYR A 190 6.33 5.08 -7.19
N ALA A 191 6.75 4.45 -6.09
CA ALA A 191 6.85 5.11 -4.79
C ALA A 191 7.89 6.24 -4.82
N TRP A 192 9.08 6.00 -5.36
CA TRP A 192 10.09 7.04 -5.54
C TRP A 192 9.63 8.13 -6.51
N LYS A 193 9.01 7.77 -7.62
CA LYS A 193 8.41 8.75 -8.52
C LYS A 193 7.40 9.63 -7.79
N ALA A 194 6.56 9.05 -6.94
CA ALA A 194 5.56 9.78 -6.18
C ALA A 194 6.19 10.71 -5.12
N LEU A 195 7.23 10.25 -4.40
CA LEU A 195 7.97 11.08 -3.46
C LEU A 195 8.54 12.31 -4.17
N ILE A 196 9.22 12.11 -5.30
CA ILE A 196 9.82 13.22 -6.05
C ILE A 196 8.74 14.17 -6.57
N VAL A 197 7.72 13.66 -7.24
CA VAL A 197 6.68 14.49 -7.86
C VAL A 197 5.84 15.21 -6.81
N GLU A 198 5.24 14.46 -5.88
CA GLU A 198 4.20 14.99 -4.99
C GLU A 198 4.76 15.69 -3.74
N LEU A 199 5.91 15.26 -3.21
CA LEU A 199 6.49 15.84 -2.00
C LEU A 199 7.60 16.86 -2.29
N LEU A 200 8.22 16.82 -3.47
CA LEU A 200 9.30 17.74 -3.82
C LEU A 200 8.88 18.71 -4.94
N LEU A 201 8.52 18.21 -6.13
CA LEU A 201 8.29 19.07 -7.29
C LEU A 201 7.01 19.89 -7.22
N VAL A 202 5.91 19.31 -6.70
CA VAL A 202 4.63 20.02 -6.57
C VAL A 202 4.70 21.16 -5.57
N PRO A 203 5.26 21.02 -4.35
CA PRO A 203 5.43 22.13 -3.42
C PRO A 203 6.34 23.23 -3.94
N LEU A 204 7.31 22.89 -4.82
CA LEU A 204 8.21 23.85 -5.47
C LEU A 204 7.61 24.47 -6.73
N HIS A 205 6.36 24.19 -7.08
CA HIS A 205 5.67 24.62 -8.31
C HIS A 205 6.37 24.19 -9.62
N LEU A 206 7.22 23.15 -9.58
CA LEU A 206 7.95 22.61 -10.73
C LEU A 206 7.18 21.52 -11.46
N SER A 207 6.10 21.01 -10.89
CA SER A 207 5.23 19.99 -11.50
C SER A 207 3.78 20.18 -11.07
N ARG A 208 2.87 19.67 -11.90
CA ARG A 208 1.46 19.46 -11.50
C ARG A 208 1.34 18.04 -10.94
N GLY A 209 0.76 17.90 -9.75
CA GLY A 209 0.46 16.60 -9.17
C GLY A 209 -0.54 15.81 -10.01
N LEU A 210 -0.70 14.53 -9.70
CA LEU A 210 -1.71 13.70 -10.35
C LEU A 210 -3.12 14.14 -9.91
N THR A 211 -3.91 14.66 -10.86
CA THR A 211 -5.24 15.23 -10.58
C THR A 211 -6.39 14.44 -11.19
N VAL A 212 -6.10 13.52 -12.13
CA VAL A 212 -7.12 12.78 -12.86
C VAL A 212 -7.03 11.28 -12.57
N TYR A 213 -8.16 10.70 -12.20
CA TYR A 213 -8.32 9.27 -12.07
C TYR A 213 -8.63 8.63 -13.43
N GLU A 214 -7.66 7.95 -14.01
CA GLU A 214 -7.89 7.09 -15.17
C GLU A 214 -8.30 5.68 -14.69
N LYS A 215 -9.55 5.29 -14.92
CA LYS A 215 -9.97 3.89 -14.75
C LYS A 215 -9.18 3.04 -15.73
N GLY A 216 -8.44 2.05 -15.21
CA GLY A 216 -7.59 1.19 -16.03
C GLY A 216 -8.33 0.24 -16.97
N ARG A 217 -9.66 0.15 -16.88
CA ARG A 217 -10.48 -0.79 -17.66
C ARG A 217 -11.66 -0.07 -18.30
N ALA A 218 -11.55 0.22 -19.58
CA ALA A 218 -12.65 0.76 -20.39
C ALA A 218 -13.79 -0.28 -20.58
N ASP A 219 -13.53 -1.59 -20.44
CA ASP A 219 -14.42 -2.70 -20.82
C ASP A 219 -14.87 -3.58 -19.65
N TYR A 220 -14.89 -3.07 -18.41
CA TYR A 220 -15.40 -3.85 -17.30
C TYR A 220 -16.88 -4.18 -17.50
N ARG A 221 -17.16 -5.40 -17.93
CA ARG A 221 -18.48 -6.02 -17.81
C ARG A 221 -18.53 -6.75 -16.47
N PRO A 222 -19.45 -6.39 -15.55
CA PRO A 222 -19.64 -7.19 -14.35
C PRO A 222 -19.94 -8.63 -14.77
N ALA A 223 -19.29 -9.59 -14.12
CA ALA A 223 -19.64 -10.99 -14.30
C ALA A 223 -21.16 -11.12 -14.08
N PRO A 224 -21.87 -11.91 -14.89
CA PRO A 224 -23.28 -12.17 -14.66
C PRO A 224 -23.42 -12.69 -13.23
N ALA A 225 -24.40 -12.18 -12.50
CA ALA A 225 -24.71 -12.61 -11.14
C ALA A 225 -25.11 -14.09 -11.17
N GLY A 226 -24.10 -14.94 -11.29
CA GLY A 226 -24.21 -16.39 -11.21
C GLY A 226 -24.27 -16.75 -9.73
N GLY A 227 -25.40 -17.33 -9.33
CA GLY A 227 -25.67 -17.70 -7.97
C GLY A 227 -24.54 -18.52 -7.36
N VAL A 228 -24.16 -18.12 -6.16
CA VAL A 228 -23.39 -18.96 -5.26
C VAL A 228 -24.33 -20.06 -4.82
N SER A 229 -24.17 -21.24 -5.42
CA SER A 229 -24.75 -22.49 -4.92
C SER A 229 -23.86 -23.06 -3.82
#